data_da2135a901bd5181a814b8e55352456f
#
_entry.id   da2135a901bd5181a814b8e55352456f
#
_cell.length_a   1.000
_cell.length_b   1.000
_cell.length_c   1.000
_cell.angle_alpha   90.00
_cell.angle_beta   90.00
_cell.angle_gamma   90.00
#
_symmetry.space_group_name_H-M   'P 1'
#
loop_
_entity.id
_entity.type
_entity.pdbx_description
1 polymer ?
#
loop_
_entity_poly.entity_id
_entity_poly.type
_entity_poly.pdbx_seq_one_letter_code
_entity_poly.pdbx_strand_id
1 'polypeptide(L)'
;MLRNILFLIATLFVFSASAGADKNSGDTPPAANAPPDKPKKLCTRSEKLEKVAKILADQQSIPPSSELIQVAREEGVDANPVYAKFGVSGEVASFKAWVEDLVETTDGPLVCGRAKSGERVVLVAAVQAGVIQMTGKNSLHAEVVEDFRDPYLMVRDSAGGSRRIAVDGEGYGSDITLPNEWPRPLFLQLVATGPNGPRPVAERWVGKIPQAAPVQGGYQNPEAWLMQLRRASGARTVRSNRLLTREATSHAQNVCDSGKIGHELDPNGDPEARLLSRGIEARVVGEAVARARTMKEALHAIEDSPSHRMTVTDPRFTDAGFGQAKDDRGRTCAVVLLAAWPRKVP
;
A
#
# COMPACT_ATOMS: atom_id res chain seq x y z
N MET A 1 9.43 45.02 -37.05
CA MET A 1 9.57 46.16 -36.12
C MET A 1 9.68 45.66 -34.72
N LEU A 2 10.81 45.99 -34.08
CA LEU A 2 11.17 46.19 -32.68
C LEU A 2 10.95 44.97 -31.76
N ARG A 3 11.94 44.44 -31.19
CA ARG A 3 13.14 44.75 -30.34
C ARG A 3 12.97 44.15 -28.94
N ASN A 4 13.85 43.18 -28.70
CA ASN A 4 14.75 43.04 -27.54
C ASN A 4 14.25 43.46 -26.14
N ILE A 5 14.50 42.61 -25.13
CA ILE A 5 15.59 42.90 -24.17
C ILE A 5 15.85 41.65 -23.30
N LEU A 6 17.13 41.25 -23.33
CA LEU A 6 17.84 40.34 -22.43
C LEU A 6 18.05 41.02 -21.07
N PHE A 7 17.92 40.35 -19.95
CA PHE A 7 18.62 40.70 -18.70
C PHE A 7 19.20 39.46 -18.05
N LEU A 8 20.51 39.34 -18.19
CA LEU A 8 21.42 38.53 -17.39
C LEU A 8 21.76 39.33 -16.12
N ILE A 9 21.60 38.73 -14.92
CA ILE A 9 22.28 39.24 -13.73
C ILE A 9 23.00 38.05 -13.07
N ALA A 10 24.32 38.04 -13.27
CA ALA A 10 25.28 37.28 -12.52
C ALA A 10 25.63 38.03 -11.23
N THR A 11 25.52 37.43 -10.09
CA THR A 11 26.08 37.99 -8.85
C THR A 11 27.10 37.00 -8.28
N LEU A 12 28.37 37.39 -8.46
CA LEU A 12 29.51 36.82 -7.70
C LEU A 12 29.38 37.18 -6.21
N PHE A 13 29.61 36.25 -5.33
CA PHE A 13 30.02 36.54 -3.97
C PHE A 13 31.42 35.97 -3.68
N VAL A 14 32.26 36.88 -3.27
CA VAL A 14 33.67 36.72 -2.94
C VAL A 14 33.84 36.15 -1.57
N PHE A 15 34.72 35.18 -1.44
CA PHE A 15 35.25 34.67 -0.18
C PHE A 15 36.09 35.71 0.54
N SER A 16 35.87 35.94 1.82
CA SER A 16 36.84 36.53 2.73
C SER A 16 37.06 35.58 3.90
N ALA A 17 38.28 35.11 3.97
CA ALA A 17 38.79 34.40 5.15
C ALA A 17 39.31 35.43 6.17
N SER A 18 38.93 35.29 7.42
CA SER A 18 39.67 35.89 8.54
C SER A 18 39.87 34.87 9.62
N ALA A 19 41.12 34.56 9.87
CA ALA A 19 41.60 33.81 11.02
C ALA A 19 41.55 34.70 12.28
N GLY A 20 41.02 34.14 13.39
CA GLY A 20 41.08 34.74 14.70
C GLY A 20 41.05 33.61 15.71
N ALA A 21 42.25 33.34 16.27
CA ALA A 21 42.39 32.46 17.41
C ALA A 21 41.97 33.20 18.67
N ASP A 22 41.09 32.64 19.47
CA ASP A 22 41.04 32.98 20.88
C ASP A 22 40.71 31.72 21.71
N LYS A 23 41.64 31.46 22.64
CA LYS A 23 41.52 30.42 23.67
C LYS A 23 40.63 30.98 24.77
N ASN A 24 39.55 30.31 25.05
CA ASN A 24 38.94 30.39 26.37
C ASN A 24 38.37 29.03 26.78
N SER A 25 39.05 28.42 27.75
CA SER A 25 38.62 27.23 28.46
C SER A 25 37.47 27.63 29.39
N GLY A 26 36.26 27.23 29.01
CA GLY A 26 35.08 27.31 29.86
C GLY A 26 34.51 25.91 30.06
N ASP A 27 34.63 25.41 31.28
CA ASP A 27 33.96 24.17 31.73
C ASP A 27 32.47 24.23 31.47
N THR A 28 32.00 23.43 30.48
CA THR A 28 30.59 23.16 30.30
C THR A 28 30.18 22.10 31.30
N PRO A 29 29.20 22.32 32.20
CA PRO A 29 28.72 21.28 33.09
C PRO A 29 28.16 20.11 32.28
N PRO A 30 28.32 18.85 32.76
CA PRO A 30 27.80 17.69 32.04
C PRO A 30 26.27 17.84 31.86
N ALA A 31 25.82 17.67 30.63
CA ALA A 31 24.41 17.68 30.25
C ALA A 31 23.64 16.77 31.21
N ALA A 32 22.68 17.34 31.92
CA ALA A 32 21.78 16.60 32.80
C ALA A 32 21.17 15.43 32.03
N ASN A 33 21.27 14.23 32.59
CA ASN A 33 20.73 12.99 32.09
C ASN A 33 19.28 13.23 31.59
N ALA A 34 19.09 13.23 30.31
CA ALA A 34 17.76 13.10 29.71
C ALA A 34 17.14 11.81 30.28
N PRO A 35 15.89 11.81 30.74
CA PRO A 35 15.27 10.61 31.24
C PRO A 35 15.35 9.55 30.15
N PRO A 36 15.63 8.26 30.48
CA PRO A 36 15.73 7.22 29.51
C PRO A 36 14.44 7.18 28.71
N ASP A 37 14.58 7.22 27.38
CA ASP A 37 13.47 7.11 26.45
C ASP A 37 12.59 5.91 26.87
N LYS A 38 11.32 6.18 27.14
CA LYS A 38 10.36 5.10 27.44
C LYS A 38 10.42 4.11 26.27
N PRO A 39 10.54 2.79 26.55
CA PRO A 39 10.65 1.82 25.47
C PRO A 39 9.50 2.03 24.47
N LYS A 40 9.86 2.31 23.22
CA LYS A 40 8.90 2.60 22.14
C LYS A 40 7.99 1.39 22.02
N LYS A 41 6.71 1.59 22.24
CA LYS A 41 5.71 0.52 22.20
C LYS A 41 5.62 0.03 20.76
N LEU A 42 6.13 -1.16 20.47
CA LEU A 42 6.20 -1.74 19.12
C LEU A 42 4.81 -1.90 18.47
N CYS A 43 3.78 -2.12 19.30
CA CYS A 43 2.44 -2.39 18.80
C CYS A 43 1.37 -2.01 19.83
N THR A 44 0.29 -1.38 19.39
CA THR A 44 -0.84 -1.03 20.24
C THR A 44 -1.87 -2.16 20.26
N ARG A 45 -2.42 -2.47 21.43
CA ARG A 45 -3.45 -3.52 21.58
C ARG A 45 -4.73 -3.14 20.85
N SER A 46 -5.33 -4.09 20.13
CA SER A 46 -6.61 -3.97 19.44
C SER A 46 -7.54 -5.14 19.80
N GLU A 47 -8.69 -4.85 20.41
CA GLU A 47 -9.70 -5.85 20.75
C GLU A 47 -10.26 -6.55 19.50
N LYS A 48 -10.39 -5.84 18.39
CA LYS A 48 -10.83 -6.42 17.12
C LYS A 48 -9.82 -7.49 16.63
N LEU A 49 -8.53 -7.17 16.69
CA LEU A 49 -7.50 -8.14 16.31
C LEU A 49 -7.35 -9.29 17.32
N GLU A 50 -7.72 -9.10 18.58
CA GLU A 50 -7.80 -10.22 19.54
C GLU A 50 -8.90 -11.21 19.16
N LYS A 51 -10.06 -10.72 18.69
CA LYS A 51 -11.13 -11.59 18.17
C LYS A 51 -10.67 -12.35 16.94
N VAL A 52 -10.04 -11.68 15.99
CA VAL A 52 -9.42 -12.32 14.81
C VAL A 52 -8.41 -13.39 15.26
N ALA A 53 -7.51 -13.05 16.18
CA ALA A 53 -6.52 -14.00 16.70
C ALA A 53 -7.17 -15.22 17.36
N LYS A 54 -8.29 -15.02 18.07
CA LYS A 54 -9.04 -16.12 18.69
C LYS A 54 -9.64 -17.06 17.64
N ILE A 55 -10.31 -16.51 16.63
CA ILE A 55 -10.87 -17.30 15.51
C ILE A 55 -9.76 -18.14 14.86
N LEU A 56 -8.62 -17.53 14.55
CA LEU A 56 -7.48 -18.21 13.93
C LEU A 56 -6.82 -19.24 14.86
N ALA A 57 -6.81 -19.01 16.18
CA ALA A 57 -6.23 -19.95 17.13
C ALA A 57 -7.06 -21.24 17.22
N ASP A 58 -8.38 -21.14 17.04
CA ASP A 58 -9.29 -22.29 17.06
C ASP A 58 -9.27 -23.08 15.73
N GLN A 59 -8.75 -22.50 14.64
CA GLN A 59 -8.57 -23.21 13.36
C GLN A 59 -7.36 -24.16 13.42
N GLN A 60 -7.43 -25.28 12.71
CA GLN A 60 -6.34 -26.27 12.68
C GLN A 60 -5.23 -25.92 11.66
N SER A 61 -5.52 -25.10 10.67
CA SER A 61 -4.61 -24.71 9.59
C SER A 61 -4.32 -23.21 9.58
N ILE A 62 -3.20 -22.82 8.98
CA ILE A 62 -2.91 -21.42 8.66
C ILE A 62 -3.76 -21.03 7.45
N PRO A 63 -4.65 -20.03 7.58
CA PRO A 63 -5.50 -19.63 6.47
C PRO A 63 -4.69 -18.96 5.34
N PRO A 64 -5.17 -18.99 4.12
CA PRO A 64 -4.71 -18.11 3.04
C PRO A 64 -4.80 -16.64 3.45
N SER A 65 -3.97 -15.78 2.84
CA SER A 65 -4.00 -14.33 3.13
C SER A 65 -5.36 -13.70 2.84
N SER A 66 -6.07 -14.17 1.82
CA SER A 66 -7.43 -13.73 1.48
C SER A 66 -8.45 -14.07 2.57
N GLU A 67 -8.34 -15.24 3.17
CA GLU A 67 -9.19 -15.67 4.30
C GLU A 67 -8.87 -14.88 5.57
N LEU A 68 -7.58 -14.65 5.86
CA LEU A 68 -7.16 -13.79 6.98
C LEU A 68 -7.77 -12.38 6.86
N ILE A 69 -7.68 -11.77 5.67
CA ILE A 69 -8.26 -10.45 5.41
C ILE A 69 -9.78 -10.48 5.55
N GLN A 70 -10.45 -11.54 5.07
CA GLN A 70 -11.89 -11.69 5.19
C GLN A 70 -12.32 -11.78 6.66
N VAL A 71 -11.68 -12.61 7.47
CA VAL A 71 -11.94 -12.72 8.93
C VAL A 71 -11.70 -11.38 9.62
N ALA A 72 -10.63 -10.65 9.27
CA ALA A 72 -10.36 -9.34 9.82
C ALA A 72 -11.47 -8.32 9.49
N ARG A 73 -11.95 -8.31 8.25
CA ARG A 73 -13.04 -7.42 7.81
C ARG A 73 -14.37 -7.77 8.49
N GLU A 74 -14.68 -9.04 8.72
CA GLU A 74 -15.87 -9.50 9.43
C GLU A 74 -15.87 -9.05 10.88
N GLU A 75 -14.69 -8.99 11.52
CA GLU A 75 -14.51 -8.45 12.87
C GLU A 75 -14.37 -6.92 12.90
N GLY A 76 -14.59 -6.26 11.76
CA GLY A 76 -14.58 -4.80 11.64
C GLY A 76 -13.19 -4.17 11.75
N VAL A 77 -12.14 -4.91 11.39
CA VAL A 77 -10.78 -4.37 11.24
C VAL A 77 -10.71 -3.59 9.92
N ASP A 78 -10.45 -2.29 10.01
CA ASP A 78 -10.31 -1.41 8.84
C ASP A 78 -8.86 -1.32 8.38
N ALA A 79 -7.91 -1.58 9.28
CA ALA A 79 -6.47 -1.45 9.03
C ALA A 79 -5.97 -2.38 7.91
N ASN A 80 -5.04 -1.91 7.10
CA ASN A 80 -4.48 -2.63 5.97
C ASN A 80 -2.98 -2.26 5.80
N PRO A 81 -2.08 -3.24 5.63
CA PRO A 81 -2.30 -4.69 5.56
C PRO A 81 -2.48 -5.38 6.93
N VAL A 82 -2.97 -6.63 6.91
CA VAL A 82 -3.12 -7.51 8.08
C VAL A 82 -2.20 -8.70 7.95
N TYR A 83 -1.54 -9.05 9.06
CA TYR A 83 -0.57 -10.15 9.16
C TYR A 83 -0.92 -11.08 10.31
N ALA A 84 -0.57 -12.36 10.21
CA ALA A 84 -0.70 -13.31 11.31
C ALA A 84 0.57 -14.15 11.44
N LYS A 85 0.98 -14.37 12.69
CA LYS A 85 2.03 -15.33 13.07
C LYS A 85 1.46 -16.38 14.01
N PHE A 86 1.78 -17.61 13.70
CA PHE A 86 1.40 -18.79 14.47
C PHE A 86 2.64 -19.36 15.17
N GLY A 87 2.46 -19.86 16.39
CA GLY A 87 3.51 -20.48 17.17
C GLY A 87 2.94 -21.23 18.35
N VAL A 88 3.79 -21.67 19.25
CA VAL A 88 3.43 -22.39 20.46
C VAL A 88 3.67 -21.54 21.71
N SER A 89 3.06 -21.96 22.81
CA SER A 89 3.22 -21.30 24.10
C SER A 89 4.71 -21.32 24.52
N GLY A 90 5.27 -20.15 24.86
CA GLY A 90 6.70 -20.01 25.22
C GLY A 90 7.57 -19.34 24.15
N GLU A 91 7.15 -19.25 22.90
CA GLU A 91 7.93 -18.60 21.81
C GLU A 91 7.85 -17.07 21.82
N VAL A 92 7.93 -16.43 22.98
CA VAL A 92 7.79 -14.95 23.12
C VAL A 92 8.84 -14.21 22.32
N ALA A 93 10.08 -14.67 22.30
CA ALA A 93 11.18 -14.04 21.54
C ALA A 93 10.90 -14.04 20.02
N SER A 94 10.38 -15.15 19.49
CA SER A 94 10.01 -15.28 18.08
C SER A 94 8.87 -14.34 17.68
N PHE A 95 7.88 -14.13 18.55
CA PHE A 95 6.81 -13.17 18.30
C PHE A 95 7.31 -11.72 18.35
N LYS A 96 8.20 -11.40 19.32
CA LYS A 96 8.80 -10.06 19.44
C LYS A 96 9.61 -9.72 18.18
N ALA A 97 10.52 -10.59 17.77
CA ALA A 97 11.32 -10.40 16.56
C ALA A 97 10.45 -10.22 15.30
N TRP A 98 9.33 -10.93 15.21
CA TRP A 98 8.41 -10.75 14.09
C TRP A 98 7.71 -9.39 14.09
N VAL A 99 7.34 -8.84 15.25
CA VAL A 99 6.76 -7.49 15.33
C VAL A 99 7.82 -6.43 15.00
N GLU A 100 9.06 -6.63 15.44
CA GLU A 100 10.20 -5.77 15.10
C GLU A 100 10.44 -5.75 13.58
N ASP A 101 10.44 -6.90 12.91
CA ASP A 101 10.51 -7.03 11.43
C ASP A 101 9.36 -6.28 10.75
N LEU A 102 8.13 -6.34 11.29
CA LEU A 102 7.00 -5.58 10.74
C LEU A 102 7.17 -4.07 10.90
N VAL A 103 7.70 -3.60 12.04
CA VAL A 103 7.98 -2.17 12.24
C VAL A 103 8.99 -1.63 11.23
N GLU A 104 9.99 -2.44 10.86
CA GLU A 104 11.02 -2.07 9.89
C GLU A 104 10.54 -2.13 8.43
N THR A 105 9.63 -3.06 8.14
CA THR A 105 9.20 -3.35 6.76
C THR A 105 7.87 -2.73 6.37
N THR A 106 7.14 -2.11 7.31
CA THR A 106 5.85 -1.47 7.04
C THR A 106 5.86 0.01 7.39
N ASP A 107 5.07 0.79 6.69
CA ASP A 107 4.89 2.21 6.97
C ASP A 107 3.64 2.42 7.83
N GLY A 108 3.80 3.08 8.97
CA GLY A 108 2.72 3.44 9.87
C GLY A 108 2.65 2.63 11.17
N PRO A 109 1.84 3.06 12.12
CA PRO A 109 1.74 2.45 13.43
C PRO A 109 1.11 1.06 13.37
N LEU A 110 1.63 0.12 14.19
CA LEU A 110 1.07 -1.22 14.31
C LEU A 110 0.05 -1.32 15.43
N VAL A 111 -1.04 -2.01 15.15
CA VAL A 111 -2.02 -2.51 16.12
C VAL A 111 -1.97 -4.04 16.15
N CYS A 112 -2.14 -4.65 17.33
CA CYS A 112 -2.00 -6.10 17.51
C CYS A 112 -3.10 -6.70 18.38
N GLY A 113 -3.40 -7.97 18.10
CA GLY A 113 -4.21 -8.85 18.94
C GLY A 113 -3.55 -10.20 19.11
N ARG A 114 -3.70 -10.81 20.29
CA ARG A 114 -3.16 -12.13 20.62
C ARG A 114 -4.22 -13.01 21.21
N ALA A 115 -4.22 -14.27 20.81
CA ALA A 115 -5.02 -15.31 21.45
C ALA A 115 -4.26 -16.62 21.60
N LYS A 116 -4.78 -17.50 22.47
CA LYS A 116 -4.25 -18.84 22.71
C LYS A 116 -5.40 -19.84 22.71
N SER A 117 -5.18 -21.00 22.07
CA SER A 117 -6.07 -22.16 22.13
C SER A 117 -5.20 -23.41 22.31
N GLY A 118 -5.29 -24.07 23.46
CA GLY A 118 -4.35 -25.12 23.87
C GLY A 118 -2.91 -24.59 23.91
N GLU A 119 -1.99 -25.26 23.27
CA GLU A 119 -0.60 -24.85 23.11
C GLU A 119 -0.39 -23.84 21.96
N ARG A 120 -1.38 -23.71 21.06
CA ARG A 120 -1.28 -22.81 19.92
C ARG A 120 -1.46 -21.36 20.33
N VAL A 121 -0.57 -20.51 19.89
CA VAL A 121 -0.63 -19.05 20.07
C VAL A 121 -0.68 -18.40 18.70
N VAL A 122 -1.58 -17.42 18.55
CA VAL A 122 -1.69 -16.60 17.34
C VAL A 122 -1.52 -15.15 17.72
N LEU A 123 -0.64 -14.46 17.01
CA LEU A 123 -0.50 -13.01 17.03
C LEU A 123 -0.94 -12.46 15.67
N VAL A 124 -1.88 -11.53 15.70
CA VAL A 124 -2.33 -10.79 14.52
C VAL A 124 -1.87 -9.36 14.66
N ALA A 125 -1.28 -8.81 13.61
CA ALA A 125 -0.87 -7.42 13.53
C ALA A 125 -1.45 -6.76 12.28
N ALA A 126 -1.75 -5.46 12.37
CA ALA A 126 -2.20 -4.68 11.22
C ALA A 126 -1.56 -3.30 11.25
N VAL A 127 -1.35 -2.71 10.06
CA VAL A 127 -0.86 -1.35 9.91
C VAL A 127 -2.04 -0.39 9.92
N GLN A 128 -2.11 0.48 10.92
CA GLN A 128 -3.19 1.46 11.09
C GLN A 128 -2.75 2.84 10.59
N ALA A 129 -2.49 2.97 9.31
CA ALA A 129 -2.11 4.23 8.68
C ALA A 129 -3.32 5.10 8.25
N GLY A 130 -4.53 4.55 8.33
CA GLY A 130 -5.78 5.26 8.09
C GLY A 130 -6.95 4.64 8.84
N VAL A 131 -8.05 5.39 8.92
CA VAL A 131 -9.31 4.98 9.57
C VAL A 131 -10.48 5.36 8.68
N ILE A 132 -11.47 4.49 8.61
CA ILE A 132 -12.79 4.77 8.02
C ILE A 132 -13.82 4.52 9.11
N GLN A 133 -14.32 5.56 9.76
CA GLN A 133 -15.31 5.46 10.83
C GLN A 133 -16.70 5.83 10.31
N MET A 134 -17.67 4.92 10.40
CA MET A 134 -19.05 5.26 10.10
C MET A 134 -19.61 6.16 11.22
N THR A 135 -20.10 7.34 10.85
CA THR A 135 -20.76 8.33 11.74
C THR A 135 -22.28 8.30 11.59
N GLY A 136 -22.78 7.58 10.57
CA GLY A 136 -24.19 7.38 10.30
C GLY A 136 -24.40 6.24 9.28
N LYS A 137 -25.65 6.06 8.82
CA LYS A 137 -25.98 5.00 7.84
C LYS A 137 -25.22 5.15 6.54
N ASN A 138 -25.02 6.39 6.10
CA ASN A 138 -24.32 6.75 4.85
C ASN A 138 -23.25 7.81 5.06
N SER A 139 -22.98 8.19 6.30
CA SER A 139 -21.95 9.18 6.64
C SER A 139 -20.78 8.49 7.30
N LEU A 140 -19.59 8.90 6.95
CA LEU A 140 -18.36 8.40 7.52
C LEU A 140 -17.35 9.54 7.72
N HIS A 141 -16.43 9.33 8.64
CA HIS A 141 -15.20 10.09 8.76
C HIS A 141 -14.05 9.24 8.24
N ALA A 142 -13.22 9.81 7.36
CA ALA A 142 -12.02 9.17 6.86
C ALA A 142 -10.80 10.03 7.20
N GLU A 143 -9.78 9.43 7.81
CA GLU A 143 -8.56 10.13 8.20
C GLU A 143 -7.31 9.26 7.99
N VAL A 144 -6.15 9.88 7.87
CA VAL A 144 -4.84 9.24 7.75
C VAL A 144 -3.89 9.80 8.81
N VAL A 145 -2.85 9.03 9.16
CA VAL A 145 -1.79 9.49 10.07
C VAL A 145 -0.89 10.51 9.37
N GLU A 146 -0.18 11.33 10.16
CA GLU A 146 0.60 12.49 9.71
C GLU A 146 1.63 12.21 8.60
N ASP A 147 2.22 11.01 8.58
CA ASP A 147 3.20 10.61 7.55
C ASP A 147 2.57 10.29 6.18
N PHE A 148 1.24 10.35 6.07
CA PHE A 148 0.50 10.07 4.84
C PHE A 148 -0.20 11.33 4.31
N ARG A 149 -0.17 11.50 2.99
CA ARG A 149 -0.70 12.69 2.29
C ARG A 149 -1.60 12.30 1.12
N ASP A 150 -2.30 13.30 0.58
CA ASP A 150 -3.17 13.19 -0.60
C ASP A 150 -4.20 12.04 -0.49
N PRO A 151 -4.93 11.92 0.65
CA PRO A 151 -5.87 10.84 0.82
C PRO A 151 -7.06 10.96 -0.14
N TYR A 152 -7.54 9.81 -0.58
CA TYR A 152 -8.80 9.70 -1.31
C TYR A 152 -9.49 8.38 -1.03
N LEU A 153 -10.82 8.40 -1.12
CA LEU A 153 -11.64 7.21 -0.93
C LEU A 153 -12.00 6.60 -2.28
N MET A 154 -11.63 5.35 -2.48
CA MET A 154 -12.13 4.51 -3.56
C MET A 154 -13.37 3.78 -3.08
N VAL A 155 -14.45 3.87 -3.86
CA VAL A 155 -15.70 3.18 -3.58
C VAL A 155 -16.04 2.25 -4.72
N ARG A 156 -16.24 0.96 -4.40
CA ARG A 156 -16.78 -0.04 -5.34
C ARG A 156 -18.16 -0.46 -4.87
N ASP A 157 -19.15 -0.35 -5.74
CA ASP A 157 -20.51 -0.80 -5.48
C ASP A 157 -20.74 -2.27 -5.90
N SER A 158 -21.88 -2.84 -5.50
CA SER A 158 -22.23 -4.22 -5.80
C SER A 158 -22.53 -4.48 -7.29
N ALA A 159 -22.76 -3.44 -8.08
CA ALA A 159 -22.90 -3.52 -9.55
C ALA A 159 -21.54 -3.48 -10.27
N GLY A 160 -20.42 -3.34 -9.52
CA GLY A 160 -19.06 -3.28 -10.05
C GLY A 160 -18.60 -1.87 -10.44
N GLY A 161 -19.43 -0.85 -10.24
CA GLY A 161 -19.06 0.55 -10.45
C GLY A 161 -17.98 0.99 -9.44
N SER A 162 -16.94 1.67 -9.94
CA SER A 162 -15.87 2.22 -9.09
C SER A 162 -15.83 3.74 -9.18
N ARG A 163 -15.67 4.42 -8.05
CA ARG A 163 -15.64 5.89 -7.95
C ARG A 163 -14.54 6.32 -7.01
N ARG A 164 -13.96 7.49 -7.30
CA ARG A 164 -13.00 8.17 -6.43
C ARG A 164 -13.66 9.39 -5.82
N ILE A 165 -13.52 9.55 -4.50
CA ILE A 165 -13.96 10.72 -3.74
C ILE A 165 -12.70 11.32 -3.12
N ALA A 166 -12.49 12.64 -3.28
CA ALA A 166 -11.43 13.34 -2.58
C ALA A 166 -11.72 13.34 -1.07
N VAL A 167 -10.66 13.26 -0.28
CA VAL A 167 -10.73 13.44 1.18
C VAL A 167 -10.10 14.81 1.46
N ASP A 168 -10.91 15.86 1.23
CA ASP A 168 -10.47 17.26 1.29
C ASP A 168 -10.91 17.85 2.65
N GLY A 169 -10.04 17.81 3.64
CA GLY A 169 -10.26 18.41 4.94
C GLY A 169 -9.05 19.23 5.38
N GLU A 170 -9.27 20.20 6.28
CA GLU A 170 -8.17 20.79 7.02
C GLU A 170 -7.53 19.71 7.90
N GLY A 171 -6.26 19.43 7.65
CA GLY A 171 -5.54 18.32 8.30
C GLY A 171 -5.56 17.04 7.48
N TYR A 172 -5.70 15.89 8.16
CA TYR A 172 -5.52 14.57 7.57
C TYR A 172 -6.83 13.78 7.38
N GLY A 173 -8.00 14.42 7.53
CA GLY A 173 -9.29 13.74 7.47
C GLY A 173 -10.45 14.60 7.00
N SER A 174 -11.57 13.95 6.65
CA SER A 174 -12.80 14.58 6.15
C SER A 174 -14.04 13.76 6.46
N ASP A 175 -15.17 14.46 6.64
CA ASP A 175 -16.49 13.84 6.71
C ASP A 175 -17.07 13.68 5.30
N ILE A 176 -17.53 12.47 5.00
CA ILE A 176 -18.01 12.09 3.67
C ILE A 176 -19.43 11.53 3.80
N THR A 177 -20.33 11.97 2.91
CA THR A 177 -21.66 11.38 2.75
C THR A 177 -21.73 10.57 1.47
N LEU A 178 -22.05 9.28 1.63
CA LEU A 178 -22.22 8.35 0.51
C LEU A 178 -23.65 8.46 -0.05
N PRO A 179 -23.83 8.60 -1.36
CA PRO A 179 -25.15 8.63 -1.99
C PRO A 179 -25.98 7.38 -1.69
N ASN A 180 -27.28 7.59 -1.42
CA ASN A 180 -28.20 6.49 -1.11
C ASN A 180 -28.47 5.58 -2.33
N GLU A 181 -28.40 6.15 -3.53
CA GLU A 181 -28.67 5.47 -4.81
C GLU A 181 -27.58 4.49 -5.25
N TRP A 182 -26.41 4.50 -4.58
CA TRP A 182 -25.35 3.56 -4.92
C TRP A 182 -25.71 2.14 -4.46
N PRO A 183 -25.65 1.14 -5.38
CA PRO A 183 -25.99 -0.24 -5.04
C PRO A 183 -25.12 -0.80 -3.90
N ARG A 184 -25.78 -1.35 -2.88
CA ARG A 184 -25.11 -1.94 -1.71
C ARG A 184 -24.89 -3.45 -1.89
N PRO A 185 -23.88 -4.07 -1.26
CA PRO A 185 -22.87 -3.45 -0.39
C PRO A 185 -21.87 -2.57 -1.13
N LEU A 186 -21.28 -1.59 -0.42
CA LEU A 186 -20.17 -0.80 -0.91
C LEU A 186 -18.87 -1.30 -0.28
N PHE A 187 -17.82 -1.43 -1.06
CA PHE A 187 -16.47 -1.62 -0.56
C PHE A 187 -15.71 -0.29 -0.65
N LEU A 188 -15.32 0.20 0.50
CA LEU A 188 -14.57 1.44 0.69
C LEU A 188 -13.10 1.10 0.88
N GLN A 189 -12.22 1.83 0.19
CA GLN A 189 -10.77 1.72 0.35
C GLN A 189 -10.18 3.13 0.41
N LEU A 190 -9.67 3.50 1.58
CA LEU A 190 -8.91 4.74 1.75
C LEU A 190 -7.50 4.51 1.23
N VAL A 191 -7.10 5.33 0.29
CA VAL A 191 -5.76 5.31 -0.32
C VAL A 191 -5.06 6.62 0.04
N ALA A 192 -3.79 6.55 0.41
CA ALA A 192 -2.97 7.72 0.67
C ALA A 192 -1.52 7.47 0.27
N THR A 193 -0.78 8.53 0.01
CA THR A 193 0.63 8.50 -0.36
C THR A 193 1.48 8.49 0.89
N GLY A 194 2.12 7.36 1.16
CA GLY A 194 3.11 7.19 2.23
C GLY A 194 4.55 7.25 1.70
N PRO A 195 5.54 6.88 2.53
CA PRO A 195 6.97 6.91 2.18
C PRO A 195 7.35 6.07 0.95
N ASN A 196 6.60 5.00 0.67
CA ASN A 196 6.85 4.10 -0.47
C ASN A 196 5.81 4.27 -1.60
N GLY A 197 5.18 5.46 -1.68
CA GLY A 197 4.17 5.81 -2.68
C GLY A 197 2.73 5.55 -2.24
N PRO A 198 1.76 5.75 -3.15
CA PRO A 198 0.34 5.60 -2.84
C PRO A 198 -0.02 4.14 -2.55
N ARG A 199 -0.81 3.91 -1.49
CA ARG A 199 -1.29 2.57 -1.12
C ARG A 199 -2.62 2.61 -0.37
N PRO A 200 -3.39 1.50 -0.34
CA PRO A 200 -4.50 1.34 0.59
C PRO A 200 -4.00 1.40 2.04
N VAL A 201 -4.66 2.21 2.87
CA VAL A 201 -4.34 2.40 4.29
C VAL A 201 -5.48 1.99 5.23
N ALA A 202 -6.72 1.99 4.72
CA ALA A 202 -7.87 1.43 5.43
C ALA A 202 -8.91 0.89 4.43
N GLU A 203 -9.67 -0.12 4.86
CA GLU A 203 -10.71 -0.74 4.05
C GLU A 203 -11.95 -1.06 4.89
N ARG A 204 -13.13 -0.86 4.30
CA ARG A 204 -14.39 -1.11 5.01
C ARG A 204 -15.53 -1.50 4.06
N TRP A 205 -16.34 -2.45 4.50
CA TRP A 205 -17.63 -2.72 3.87
C TRP A 205 -18.75 -1.89 4.50
N VAL A 206 -19.64 -1.37 3.67
CA VAL A 206 -20.88 -0.72 4.08
C VAL A 206 -22.06 -1.53 3.55
N GLY A 207 -22.76 -2.19 4.46
CA GLY A 207 -23.78 -3.19 4.18
C GLY A 207 -23.29 -4.61 4.47
N LYS A 208 -24.01 -5.60 3.97
CA LYS A 208 -23.66 -7.02 4.23
C LYS A 208 -22.38 -7.38 3.48
N ILE A 209 -21.36 -7.84 4.21
CA ILE A 209 -20.11 -8.31 3.61
C ILE A 209 -20.42 -9.51 2.70
N PRO A 210 -20.02 -9.46 1.41
CA PRO A 210 -20.18 -10.62 0.54
C PRO A 210 -19.36 -11.80 1.05
N GLN A 211 -19.88 -13.00 0.94
CA GLN A 211 -19.05 -14.17 1.14
C GLN A 211 -17.93 -14.18 0.10
N ALA A 212 -16.70 -14.46 0.55
CA ALA A 212 -15.58 -14.58 -0.36
C ALA A 212 -15.91 -15.65 -1.41
N ALA A 213 -16.01 -15.24 -2.67
CA ALA A 213 -16.14 -16.21 -3.74
C ALA A 213 -14.87 -17.09 -3.73
N PRO A 214 -14.99 -18.41 -3.77
CA PRO A 214 -13.81 -19.24 -3.94
C PRO A 214 -13.09 -18.77 -5.20
N VAL A 215 -11.76 -18.62 -5.12
CA VAL A 215 -10.93 -18.21 -6.26
C VAL A 215 -11.10 -19.23 -7.36
N GLN A 216 -12.14 -19.03 -8.17
CA GLN A 216 -12.48 -19.90 -9.30
C GLN A 216 -11.55 -19.58 -10.47
N GLY A 217 -11.07 -20.64 -11.12
CA GLY A 217 -10.24 -20.53 -12.31
C GLY A 217 -8.76 -20.42 -12.01
N GLY A 218 -7.98 -21.16 -12.76
CA GLY A 218 -6.53 -21.09 -12.70
C GLY A 218 -6.03 -19.97 -13.60
N TYR A 219 -5.86 -18.78 -13.07
CA TYR A 219 -5.01 -17.81 -13.76
C TYR A 219 -3.56 -18.29 -13.68
N GLN A 220 -3.20 -19.20 -14.55
CA GLN A 220 -1.82 -19.65 -14.70
C GLN A 220 -0.97 -18.64 -15.46
N ASN A 221 -1.64 -17.74 -16.20
CA ASN A 221 -1.01 -16.74 -17.05
C ASN A 221 -1.55 -15.34 -16.68
N PRO A 222 -0.69 -14.43 -16.17
CA PRO A 222 -1.06 -13.06 -15.82
C PRO A 222 -1.65 -12.26 -17.00
N GLU A 223 -1.17 -12.50 -18.22
CA GLU A 223 -1.68 -11.82 -19.43
C GLU A 223 -3.14 -12.22 -19.70
N ALA A 224 -3.44 -13.51 -19.64
CA ALA A 224 -4.80 -14.02 -19.83
C ALA A 224 -5.76 -13.48 -18.76
N TRP A 225 -5.32 -13.42 -17.50
CA TRP A 225 -6.06 -12.80 -16.39
C TRP A 225 -6.38 -11.34 -16.70
N LEU A 226 -5.37 -10.53 -17.06
CA LEU A 226 -5.59 -9.11 -17.33
C LEU A 226 -6.56 -8.90 -18.49
N MET A 227 -6.42 -9.68 -19.57
CA MET A 227 -7.31 -9.61 -20.72
C MET A 227 -8.76 -9.94 -20.35
N GLN A 228 -8.98 -10.96 -19.52
CA GLN A 228 -10.31 -11.34 -19.05
C GLN A 228 -10.91 -10.24 -18.18
N LEU A 229 -10.12 -9.71 -17.21
CA LEU A 229 -10.55 -8.65 -16.31
C LEU A 229 -10.94 -7.38 -17.06
N ARG A 230 -10.12 -6.97 -18.03
CA ARG A 230 -10.39 -5.78 -18.86
C ARG A 230 -11.64 -5.96 -19.74
N ARG A 231 -11.83 -7.13 -20.35
CA ARG A 231 -13.06 -7.43 -21.11
C ARG A 231 -14.31 -7.38 -20.23
N ALA A 232 -14.25 -7.99 -19.04
CA ALA A 232 -15.36 -7.98 -18.09
C ALA A 232 -15.70 -6.56 -17.59
N SER A 233 -14.73 -5.65 -17.62
CA SER A 233 -14.88 -4.24 -17.24
C SER A 233 -15.20 -3.32 -18.44
N GLY A 234 -15.40 -3.86 -19.66
CA GLY A 234 -15.62 -3.07 -20.87
C GLY A 234 -14.39 -2.30 -21.37
N ALA A 235 -13.22 -2.54 -20.79
CA ALA A 235 -11.98 -1.89 -21.20
C ALA A 235 -11.35 -2.59 -22.41
N ARG A 236 -10.65 -1.82 -23.26
CA ARG A 236 -9.91 -2.38 -24.40
C ARG A 236 -8.78 -3.29 -23.90
N THR A 237 -8.46 -4.31 -24.70
CA THR A 237 -7.29 -5.16 -24.46
C THR A 237 -6.00 -4.36 -24.62
N VAL A 238 -4.95 -4.78 -23.90
CA VAL A 238 -3.60 -4.21 -23.99
C VAL A 238 -2.67 -5.18 -24.68
N ARG A 239 -1.58 -4.69 -25.26
CA ARG A 239 -0.53 -5.51 -25.85
C ARG A 239 0.53 -5.84 -24.79
N SER A 240 1.08 -7.04 -24.82
CA SER A 240 2.25 -7.39 -24.05
C SER A 240 3.47 -6.60 -24.56
N ASN A 241 4.24 -6.01 -23.65
CA ASN A 241 5.37 -5.17 -23.96
C ASN A 241 6.62 -5.60 -23.18
N ARG A 242 7.66 -6.02 -23.90
CA ARG A 242 8.90 -6.55 -23.30
C ARG A 242 9.66 -5.54 -22.45
N LEU A 243 9.60 -4.25 -22.77
CA LEU A 243 10.26 -3.20 -21.98
C LEU A 243 9.54 -3.05 -20.64
N LEU A 244 8.21 -3.00 -20.65
CA LEU A 244 7.41 -2.96 -19.43
C LEU A 244 7.58 -4.23 -18.60
N THR A 245 7.66 -5.42 -19.24
CA THR A 245 7.91 -6.68 -18.52
C THR A 245 9.26 -6.66 -17.80
N ARG A 246 10.31 -6.17 -18.46
CA ARG A 246 11.64 -6.08 -17.83
C ARG A 246 11.63 -5.12 -16.64
N GLU A 247 10.98 -3.98 -16.77
CA GLU A 247 10.84 -3.01 -15.68
C GLU A 247 10.00 -3.57 -14.52
N ALA A 248 8.87 -4.16 -14.82
CA ALA A 248 8.02 -4.83 -13.83
C ALA A 248 8.77 -5.95 -13.09
N THR A 249 9.62 -6.71 -13.79
CA THR A 249 10.44 -7.78 -13.18
C THR A 249 11.51 -7.20 -12.25
N SER A 250 12.17 -6.12 -12.66
CA SER A 250 13.15 -5.41 -11.82
C SER A 250 12.47 -4.89 -10.54
N HIS A 251 11.31 -4.28 -10.66
CA HIS A 251 10.58 -3.78 -9.50
C HIS A 251 10.03 -4.91 -8.60
N ALA A 252 9.55 -6.01 -9.17
CA ALA A 252 9.15 -7.19 -8.40
C ALA A 252 10.30 -7.75 -7.55
N GLN A 253 11.53 -7.72 -8.08
CA GLN A 253 12.72 -8.08 -7.32
C GLN A 253 12.96 -7.12 -6.17
N ASN A 254 12.89 -5.79 -6.40
CA ASN A 254 13.04 -4.77 -5.35
C ASN A 254 12.02 -4.93 -4.23
N VAL A 255 10.75 -5.25 -4.57
CA VAL A 255 9.69 -5.55 -3.59
C VAL A 255 10.02 -6.77 -2.74
N CYS A 256 10.56 -7.82 -3.36
CA CYS A 256 10.96 -9.03 -2.65
C CYS A 256 12.18 -8.79 -1.75
N ASP A 257 13.22 -8.13 -2.26
CA ASP A 257 14.49 -7.92 -1.57
C ASP A 257 14.36 -6.95 -0.39
N SER A 258 13.57 -5.87 -0.56
CA SER A 258 13.32 -4.90 0.51
C SER A 258 12.38 -5.41 1.61
N GLY A 259 11.60 -6.45 1.32
CA GLY A 259 10.52 -6.89 2.20
C GLY A 259 9.35 -5.90 2.30
N LYS A 260 9.38 -4.78 1.58
CA LYS A 260 8.34 -3.75 1.54
C LYS A 260 7.41 -3.93 0.34
N ILE A 261 6.21 -3.36 0.39
CA ILE A 261 5.30 -3.26 -0.75
C ILE A 261 5.10 -1.78 -1.03
N GLY A 262 5.41 -1.35 -2.25
CA GLY A 262 5.29 0.05 -2.63
C GLY A 262 5.64 0.27 -4.09
N HIS A 263 5.41 1.48 -4.55
CA HIS A 263 5.67 1.92 -5.92
C HIS A 263 7.01 2.68 -6.05
N GLU A 264 7.55 3.18 -4.93
CA GLU A 264 8.73 4.05 -4.85
C GLU A 264 9.86 3.40 -4.04
N LEU A 265 10.12 2.11 -4.26
CA LEU A 265 11.21 1.35 -3.61
C LEU A 265 12.53 1.43 -4.37
N ASP A 266 12.50 1.87 -5.61
CA ASP A 266 13.67 2.06 -6.47
C ASP A 266 14.26 3.47 -6.27
N PRO A 267 15.59 3.64 -6.24
CA PRO A 267 16.21 4.97 -6.18
C PRO A 267 15.82 5.89 -7.35
N ASN A 268 15.32 5.34 -8.46
CA ASN A 268 14.78 6.12 -9.57
C ASN A 268 13.33 6.58 -9.38
N GLY A 269 12.72 6.29 -8.21
CA GLY A 269 11.42 6.80 -7.83
C GLY A 269 10.22 5.97 -8.30
N ASP A 270 9.14 6.67 -8.66
CA ASP A 270 7.87 6.10 -9.09
C ASP A 270 7.94 5.37 -10.45
N PRO A 271 6.90 4.66 -10.88
CA PRO A 271 6.90 3.91 -12.14
C PRO A 271 7.22 4.75 -13.38
N GLU A 272 6.76 6.01 -13.44
CA GLU A 272 7.03 6.91 -14.55
C GLU A 272 8.50 7.34 -14.57
N ALA A 273 9.05 7.74 -13.43
CA ALA A 273 10.45 8.09 -13.27
C ALA A 273 11.39 6.92 -13.60
N ARG A 274 11.03 5.69 -13.21
CA ARG A 274 11.78 4.48 -13.56
C ARG A 274 11.82 4.22 -15.06
N LEU A 275 10.70 4.40 -15.76
CA LEU A 275 10.67 4.29 -17.23
C LEU A 275 11.50 5.40 -17.89
N LEU A 276 11.36 6.65 -17.42
CA LEU A 276 12.09 7.79 -17.94
C LEU A 276 13.60 7.62 -17.77
N SER A 277 14.07 7.11 -16.64
CA SER A 277 15.50 6.84 -16.40
C SER A 277 16.11 5.83 -17.38
N ARG A 278 15.27 5.03 -18.04
CA ARG A 278 15.65 4.09 -19.11
C ARG A 278 15.45 4.66 -20.53
N GLY A 279 15.14 5.95 -20.64
CA GLY A 279 14.84 6.61 -21.92
C GLY A 279 13.49 6.21 -22.51
N ILE A 280 12.55 5.75 -21.69
CA ILE A 280 11.21 5.32 -22.11
C ILE A 280 10.21 6.39 -21.69
N GLU A 281 9.74 7.16 -22.65
CA GLU A 281 8.69 8.16 -22.43
C GLU A 281 7.31 7.54 -22.64
N ALA A 282 6.48 7.59 -21.62
CA ALA A 282 5.07 7.21 -21.68
C ALA A 282 4.18 8.42 -21.40
N ARG A 283 3.00 8.47 -22.01
CA ARG A 283 2.00 9.51 -21.76
C ARG A 283 1.23 9.31 -20.45
N VAL A 284 1.03 8.06 -20.09
CA VAL A 284 0.38 7.65 -18.85
C VAL A 284 1.04 6.34 -18.42
N VAL A 285 1.35 6.24 -17.16
CA VAL A 285 1.88 5.04 -16.51
C VAL A 285 0.95 4.64 -15.37
N GLY A 286 0.78 3.36 -15.15
CA GLY A 286 0.06 2.80 -14.01
C GLY A 286 0.70 1.52 -13.55
N GLU A 287 0.67 1.28 -12.26
CA GLU A 287 1.27 0.09 -11.66
C GLU A 287 0.35 -0.50 -10.59
N ALA A 288 0.32 -1.82 -10.52
CA ALA A 288 -0.28 -2.55 -9.41
C ALA A 288 0.75 -3.55 -8.87
N VAL A 289 0.93 -3.53 -7.55
CA VAL A 289 1.91 -4.35 -6.83
C VAL A 289 1.20 -5.21 -5.80
N ALA A 290 1.55 -6.49 -5.72
CA ALA A 290 1.06 -7.39 -4.69
C ALA A 290 2.12 -8.41 -4.26
N ARG A 291 2.05 -8.87 -3.01
CA ARG A 291 2.84 -9.97 -2.49
C ARG A 291 1.93 -11.01 -1.84
N ALA A 292 2.03 -12.26 -2.31
CA ALA A 292 1.22 -13.36 -1.80
C ALA A 292 1.99 -14.70 -1.87
N ARG A 293 1.42 -15.79 -1.38
CA ARG A 293 2.08 -17.11 -1.44
C ARG A 293 2.26 -17.59 -2.89
N THR A 294 1.33 -17.25 -3.76
CA THR A 294 1.34 -17.67 -5.16
C THR A 294 1.01 -16.50 -6.08
N MET A 295 1.37 -16.59 -7.38
CA MET A 295 0.97 -15.64 -8.40
C MET A 295 -0.56 -15.49 -8.48
N LYS A 296 -1.29 -16.60 -8.40
CA LYS A 296 -2.76 -16.60 -8.42
C LYS A 296 -3.33 -15.75 -7.29
N GLU A 297 -2.83 -15.90 -6.06
CA GLU A 297 -3.26 -15.10 -4.91
C GLU A 297 -2.88 -13.61 -5.08
N ALA A 298 -1.72 -13.32 -5.66
CA ALA A 298 -1.30 -11.94 -5.92
C ALA A 298 -2.20 -11.24 -6.95
N LEU A 299 -2.52 -11.91 -8.06
CA LEU A 299 -3.44 -11.37 -9.07
C LEU A 299 -4.86 -11.19 -8.52
N HIS A 300 -5.31 -12.10 -7.67
CA HIS A 300 -6.60 -11.97 -6.99
C HIS A 300 -6.63 -10.78 -6.04
N ALA A 301 -5.56 -10.55 -5.27
CA ALA A 301 -5.45 -9.39 -4.41
C ALA A 301 -5.48 -8.06 -5.19
N ILE A 302 -4.87 -8.01 -6.38
CA ILE A 302 -4.95 -6.87 -7.30
C ILE A 302 -6.39 -6.68 -7.80
N GLU A 303 -7.06 -7.77 -8.18
CA GLU A 303 -8.43 -7.72 -8.69
C GLU A 303 -9.46 -7.28 -7.63
N ASP A 304 -9.29 -7.71 -6.39
CA ASP A 304 -10.20 -7.37 -5.29
C ASP A 304 -10.02 -5.95 -4.77
N SER A 305 -8.84 -5.39 -4.92
CA SER A 305 -8.55 -4.01 -4.50
C SER A 305 -9.18 -3.00 -5.47
N PRO A 306 -10.10 -2.10 -5.03
CA PRO A 306 -10.72 -1.10 -5.88
C PRO A 306 -9.72 -0.20 -6.62
N SER A 307 -8.66 0.24 -5.95
CA SER A 307 -7.63 1.11 -6.54
C SER A 307 -6.82 0.37 -7.60
N HIS A 308 -6.33 -0.83 -7.29
CA HIS A 308 -5.59 -1.65 -8.26
C HIS A 308 -6.48 -2.06 -9.44
N ARG A 309 -7.71 -2.50 -9.17
CA ARG A 309 -8.66 -2.86 -10.23
C ARG A 309 -8.90 -1.68 -11.17
N MET A 310 -9.13 -0.48 -10.63
CA MET A 310 -9.30 0.72 -11.44
C MET A 310 -8.06 0.99 -12.30
N THR A 311 -6.87 0.85 -11.74
CA THR A 311 -5.61 1.01 -12.49
C THR A 311 -5.50 0.00 -13.62
N VAL A 312 -5.65 -1.30 -13.36
CA VAL A 312 -5.44 -2.34 -14.38
C VAL A 312 -6.55 -2.39 -15.45
N THR A 313 -7.71 -1.79 -15.18
CA THR A 313 -8.82 -1.70 -16.13
C THR A 313 -8.97 -0.33 -16.79
N ASP A 314 -8.09 0.64 -16.49
CA ASP A 314 -8.15 1.98 -17.08
C ASP A 314 -8.04 1.90 -18.62
N PRO A 315 -9.04 2.41 -19.36
CA PRO A 315 -9.09 2.30 -20.81
C PRO A 315 -8.00 3.08 -21.55
N ARG A 316 -7.30 3.99 -20.85
CA ARG A 316 -6.21 4.80 -21.43
C ARG A 316 -4.98 3.96 -21.76
N PHE A 317 -4.74 2.84 -21.07
CA PHE A 317 -3.57 2.00 -21.31
C PHE A 317 -3.70 1.17 -22.58
N THR A 318 -2.57 1.06 -23.29
CA THR A 318 -2.46 0.32 -24.55
C THR A 318 -1.50 -0.87 -24.47
N ASP A 319 -0.60 -0.85 -23.51
CA ASP A 319 0.45 -1.85 -23.33
C ASP A 319 0.58 -2.23 -21.84
N ALA A 320 1.00 -3.47 -21.59
CA ALA A 320 1.26 -3.99 -20.25
C ALA A 320 2.51 -4.88 -20.21
N GLY A 321 3.16 -4.90 -19.06
CA GLY A 321 4.21 -5.83 -18.70
C GLY A 321 3.93 -6.47 -17.34
N PHE A 322 4.42 -7.69 -17.14
CA PHE A 322 4.24 -8.46 -15.92
C PHE A 322 5.60 -8.85 -15.35
N GLY A 323 5.82 -8.53 -14.08
CA GLY A 323 6.99 -8.91 -13.33
C GLY A 323 6.64 -9.85 -12.19
N GLN A 324 7.53 -10.78 -11.91
CA GLN A 324 7.46 -11.63 -10.71
C GLN A 324 8.83 -11.92 -10.16
N ALA A 325 8.90 -12.02 -8.84
CA ALA A 325 10.07 -12.52 -8.10
C ALA A 325 9.60 -13.38 -6.93
N LYS A 326 10.54 -14.05 -6.28
CA LYS A 326 10.30 -14.80 -5.04
C LYS A 326 11.14 -14.20 -3.93
N ASP A 327 10.52 -14.01 -2.75
CA ASP A 327 11.27 -13.65 -1.56
C ASP A 327 11.88 -14.89 -0.87
N ASP A 328 12.65 -14.68 0.17
CA ASP A 328 13.32 -15.70 0.98
C ASP A 328 12.35 -16.70 1.66
N ARG A 329 11.09 -16.29 1.82
CA ARG A 329 10.00 -17.12 2.36
C ARG A 329 9.20 -17.83 1.27
N GLY A 330 9.62 -17.75 0.00
CA GLY A 330 8.98 -18.35 -1.16
C GLY A 330 7.70 -17.65 -1.62
N ARG A 331 7.35 -16.48 -1.05
CA ARG A 331 6.20 -15.70 -1.50
C ARG A 331 6.49 -15.05 -2.85
N THR A 332 5.46 -14.85 -3.64
CA THR A 332 5.54 -14.18 -4.95
C THR A 332 5.30 -12.68 -4.76
N CYS A 333 6.26 -11.87 -5.23
CA CYS A 333 6.08 -10.45 -5.49
C CYS A 333 5.66 -10.31 -6.95
N ALA A 334 4.51 -9.71 -7.21
CA ALA A 334 3.93 -9.53 -8.53
C ALA A 334 3.76 -8.06 -8.84
N VAL A 335 4.13 -7.66 -10.04
CA VAL A 335 3.99 -6.29 -10.55
C VAL A 335 3.31 -6.34 -11.91
N VAL A 336 2.26 -5.53 -12.07
CA VAL A 336 1.61 -5.26 -13.35
C VAL A 336 1.89 -3.81 -13.69
N LEU A 337 2.68 -3.58 -14.72
CA LEU A 337 3.05 -2.24 -15.20
C LEU A 337 2.33 -1.96 -16.52
N LEU A 338 1.62 -0.84 -16.58
CA LEU A 338 0.83 -0.46 -17.75
C LEU A 338 1.30 0.90 -18.28
N ALA A 339 1.23 1.07 -19.59
CA ALA A 339 1.58 2.33 -20.22
C ALA A 339 0.68 2.66 -21.41
N ALA A 340 0.62 3.96 -21.71
CA ALA A 340 0.16 4.48 -22.98
C ALA A 340 1.23 5.38 -23.57
N TRP A 341 1.52 5.23 -24.87
CA TRP A 341 2.57 5.95 -25.55
C TRP A 341 2.10 7.33 -26.04
N PRO A 342 2.99 8.32 -26.20
CA PRO A 342 2.69 9.55 -26.88
C PRO A 342 2.14 9.25 -28.30
N ARG A 343 1.13 9.98 -28.73
CA ARG A 343 0.67 9.88 -30.12
C ARG A 343 1.81 10.37 -31.01
N LYS A 344 2.22 9.58 -31.99
CA LYS A 344 3.05 10.10 -33.07
C LYS A 344 2.24 11.22 -33.72
N VAL A 345 2.70 12.46 -33.57
CA VAL A 345 2.18 13.58 -34.34
C VAL A 345 2.58 13.29 -35.80
N PRO A 346 1.62 13.24 -36.75
CA PRO A 346 1.94 12.98 -38.16
C PRO A 346 2.80 14.07 -38.76
#